data_b8603f10ea366ff9d339d2f2616cc9d5
#
_entry.id   b8603f10ea366ff9d339d2f2616cc9d5
#
_cell.length_a   1.000
_cell.length_b   1.000
_cell.length_c   1.000
_cell.angle_alpha   90.00
_cell.angle_beta   90.00
_cell.angle_gamma   90.00
#
_symmetry.space_group_name_H-M   'P 1'
#
loop_
_entity.id
_entity.type
_entity.pdbx_description
1 polymer ?
#
loop_
_entity_poly.entity_id
_entity_poly.type
_entity_poly.pdbx_seq_one_letter_code
_entity_poly.pdbx_strand_id
1 'polypeptide(L)'
;MIKLATVSPCYNEEEVLISSIHKLTNLFQELIQKEIISKDSCIVLVNDGSSDRTWEIINEEQQRNKFVRGINLSYNVGHQNAIMAGMMKAKDWADAVI
;
A
#
# COMPACT_ATOMS: atom_id res chain seq x y z
N MET A 1 -20.78 -0.77 -2.93
CA MET A 1 -19.52 -1.43 -2.45
C MET A 1 -18.59 -0.38 -1.91
N ILE A 2 -17.91 -0.69 -0.82
CA ILE A 2 -16.99 0.25 -0.20
C ILE A 2 -15.66 0.29 -0.95
N LYS A 3 -15.04 1.46 -0.96
CA LYS A 3 -13.64 1.60 -1.35
C LYS A 3 -12.78 1.33 -0.12
N LEU A 4 -12.00 0.26 -0.18
CA LEU A 4 -11.13 -0.17 0.91
C LEU A 4 -9.70 0.27 0.62
N ALA A 5 -9.00 0.77 1.65
CA ALA A 5 -7.56 0.98 1.58
C ALA A 5 -6.88 0.15 2.67
N THR A 6 -5.85 -0.58 2.29
CA THR A 6 -4.94 -1.18 3.27
C THR A 6 -3.71 -0.30 3.38
N VAL A 7 -3.18 -0.13 4.59
CA VAL A 7 -1.99 0.69 4.84
C VAL A 7 -0.91 -0.19 5.45
N SER A 8 0.23 -0.26 4.79
CA SER A 8 1.36 -1.08 5.25
C SER A 8 2.63 -0.24 5.28
N PRO A 9 3.28 -0.13 6.43
CA PRO A 9 4.61 0.49 6.49
C PRO A 9 5.64 -0.49 5.97
N CYS A 10 6.59 0.00 5.19
CA CYS A 10 7.65 -0.80 4.60
C CYS A 10 9.00 -0.22 4.98
N TYR A 11 9.86 -1.06 5.56
CA TYR A 11 11.21 -0.63 5.93
C TYR A 11 12.20 -1.75 5.61
N ASN A 12 13.07 -1.49 4.62
CA ASN A 12 14.10 -2.44 4.17
C ASN A 12 13.52 -3.84 3.89
N GLU A 13 12.50 -3.88 3.03
CA GLU A 13 11.78 -5.10 2.71
C GLU A 13 11.93 -5.53 1.25
N GLU A 14 13.01 -5.11 0.56
CA GLU A 14 13.17 -5.37 -0.86
C GLU A 14 13.05 -6.85 -1.24
N GLU A 15 13.46 -7.76 -0.36
CA GLU A 15 13.47 -9.19 -0.67
C GLU A 15 12.07 -9.81 -0.70
N VAL A 16 11.12 -9.25 0.05
CA VAL A 16 9.78 -9.85 0.21
C VAL A 16 8.66 -9.01 -0.38
N LEU A 17 8.95 -7.76 -0.74
CA LEU A 17 7.91 -6.78 -1.03
C LEU A 17 7.10 -7.14 -2.27
N ILE A 18 7.74 -7.59 -3.35
CA ILE A 18 7.02 -7.96 -4.58
C ILE A 18 6.05 -9.10 -4.31
N SER A 19 6.48 -10.11 -3.57
CA SER A 19 5.61 -11.23 -3.18
C SER A 19 4.41 -10.76 -2.35
N SER A 20 4.65 -9.86 -1.40
CA SER A 20 3.59 -9.31 -0.55
C SER A 20 2.58 -8.52 -1.37
N ILE A 21 3.05 -7.71 -2.31
CA ILE A 21 2.18 -6.92 -3.20
C ILE A 21 1.32 -7.86 -4.06
N HIS A 22 1.90 -8.92 -4.61
CA HIS A 22 1.16 -9.87 -5.44
C HIS A 22 0.07 -10.58 -4.64
N LYS A 23 0.35 -10.96 -3.40
CA LYS A 23 -0.65 -11.61 -2.54
C LYS A 23 -1.81 -10.68 -2.25
N LEU A 24 -1.53 -9.41 -1.91
CA LEU A 24 -2.58 -8.43 -1.66
C LEU A 24 -3.38 -8.12 -2.93
N THR A 25 -2.70 -8.00 -4.06
CA THR A 25 -3.36 -7.75 -5.34
C THR A 25 -4.34 -8.88 -5.68
N ASN A 26 -3.90 -10.13 -5.52
CA ASN A 26 -4.75 -11.29 -5.77
C ASN A 26 -5.95 -11.31 -4.84
N LEU A 27 -5.75 -10.98 -3.57
CA LEU A 27 -6.84 -10.90 -2.60
C LEU A 27 -7.84 -9.80 -2.99
N PHE A 28 -7.34 -8.64 -3.37
CA PHE A 28 -8.21 -7.53 -3.82
C PHE A 28 -9.03 -7.92 -5.04
N GLN A 29 -8.41 -8.56 -6.02
CA GLN A 29 -9.12 -9.02 -7.22
C GLN A 29 -10.21 -10.02 -6.88
N GLU A 30 -9.94 -10.94 -5.97
CA GLU A 30 -10.94 -11.90 -5.50
C GLU A 30 -12.11 -11.21 -4.80
N LEU A 31 -11.82 -10.26 -3.90
CA LEU A 31 -12.87 -9.52 -3.18
C LEU A 31 -13.69 -8.64 -4.11
N ILE A 32 -13.08 -8.07 -5.13
CA ILE A 32 -13.80 -7.28 -6.14
C ILE A 32 -14.71 -8.19 -6.96
N GLN A 33 -14.23 -9.35 -7.36
CA GLN A 33 -15.01 -10.30 -8.14
C GLN A 33 -16.23 -10.79 -7.35
N LYS A 34 -16.09 -10.94 -6.03
CA LYS A 34 -17.19 -11.32 -5.14
C LYS A 34 -18.07 -10.14 -4.75
N GLU A 35 -17.80 -8.96 -5.28
CA GLU A 35 -18.55 -7.74 -5.01
C GLU A 35 -18.54 -7.30 -3.54
N ILE A 36 -17.44 -7.63 -2.84
CA ILE A 36 -17.27 -7.24 -1.43
C ILE A 36 -16.67 -5.84 -1.32
N ILE A 37 -15.70 -5.52 -2.19
CA ILE A 37 -15.08 -4.19 -2.22
C ILE A 37 -15.14 -3.60 -3.62
N SER A 38 -15.01 -2.27 -3.70
CA SER A 38 -14.98 -1.54 -4.97
C SER A 38 -13.68 -1.79 -5.73
N LYS A 39 -13.78 -1.77 -7.06
CA LYS A 39 -12.59 -1.82 -7.94
C LYS A 39 -11.66 -0.63 -7.72
N ASP A 40 -12.13 0.44 -7.09
CA ASP A 40 -11.33 1.63 -6.80
C ASP A 40 -10.63 1.56 -5.45
N SER A 41 -10.66 0.40 -4.80
CA SER A 41 -9.91 0.13 -3.57
C SER A 41 -8.40 0.19 -3.83
N CYS A 42 -7.61 0.48 -2.81
CA CYS A 42 -6.17 0.65 -3.00
C CYS A 42 -5.33 0.01 -1.89
N ILE A 43 -4.09 -0.28 -2.27
CA ILE A 43 -3.06 -0.81 -1.39
C ILE A 43 -2.05 0.32 -1.18
N VAL A 44 -2.03 0.88 0.02
CA VAL A 44 -1.14 2.00 0.36
C VAL A 44 0.12 1.46 1.02
N LEU A 45 1.25 1.70 0.40
CA LEU A 45 2.55 1.26 0.89
C LEU A 45 3.36 2.50 1.26
N VAL A 46 3.75 2.57 2.54
CA VAL A 46 4.49 3.71 3.06
C VAL A 46 5.95 3.31 3.23
N ASN A 47 6.82 3.87 2.40
CA ASN A 47 8.25 3.67 2.60
C ASN A 47 8.73 4.50 3.79
N ASP A 48 9.17 3.83 4.84
CA ASP A 48 9.58 4.45 6.09
C ASP A 48 11.10 4.68 6.11
N GLY A 49 11.59 5.44 5.13
CA GLY A 49 13.00 5.82 5.07
C GLY A 49 13.94 4.64 4.84
N SER A 50 13.58 3.71 3.95
CA SER A 50 14.42 2.55 3.65
C SER A 50 15.75 2.95 3.02
N SER A 51 16.81 2.20 3.34
CA SER A 51 18.13 2.37 2.75
C SER A 51 18.38 1.42 1.58
N ASP A 52 17.51 0.44 1.37
CA ASP A 52 17.59 -0.51 0.27
C ASP A 52 16.70 -0.09 -0.91
N ARG A 53 16.35 -1.02 -1.79
CA ARG A 53 15.54 -0.74 -2.98
C ARG A 53 14.04 -0.76 -2.73
N THR A 54 13.59 -0.74 -1.47
CA THR A 54 12.17 -0.78 -1.13
C THR A 54 11.36 0.30 -1.86
N TRP A 55 11.83 1.54 -1.83
CA TRP A 55 11.10 2.63 -2.50
C TRP A 55 11.07 2.45 -4.02
N GLU A 56 12.18 2.02 -4.63
CA GLU A 56 12.20 1.76 -6.07
C GLU A 56 11.14 0.75 -6.47
N ILE A 57 10.99 -0.32 -5.69
CA ILE A 57 10.01 -1.36 -5.94
C ILE A 57 8.59 -0.80 -5.82
N ILE A 58 8.31 -0.04 -4.76
CA ILE A 58 7.00 0.58 -4.58
C ILE A 58 6.69 1.50 -5.75
N ASN A 59 7.64 2.34 -6.13
CA ASN A 59 7.45 3.30 -7.21
C ASN A 59 7.19 2.63 -8.56
N GLU A 60 7.91 1.55 -8.85
CA GLU A 60 7.66 0.77 -10.06
C GLU A 60 6.28 0.11 -10.02
N GLU A 61 5.90 -0.45 -8.88
CA GLU A 61 4.62 -1.13 -8.75
C GLU A 61 3.44 -0.18 -8.87
N GLN A 62 3.53 1.04 -8.32
CA GLN A 62 2.41 1.99 -8.47
C GLN A 62 2.21 2.44 -9.91
N GLN A 63 3.21 2.34 -10.75
CA GLN A 63 3.08 2.71 -12.16
C GLN A 63 2.41 1.63 -13.00
N ARG A 64 2.50 0.36 -12.60
CA ARG A 64 1.95 -0.76 -13.38
C ARG A 64 0.82 -1.51 -12.69
N ASN A 65 0.61 -1.29 -11.40
CA ASN A 65 -0.44 -1.95 -10.63
C ASN A 65 -1.41 -0.89 -10.12
N LYS A 66 -2.60 -0.87 -10.68
CA LYS A 66 -3.60 0.18 -10.40
C LYS A 66 -4.04 0.26 -8.94
N PHE A 67 -3.84 -0.80 -8.17
CA PHE A 67 -4.20 -0.81 -6.75
C PHE A 67 -3.16 -0.14 -5.88
N VAL A 68 -1.90 -0.11 -6.31
CA VAL A 68 -0.79 0.32 -5.46
C VAL A 68 -0.65 1.84 -5.46
N ARG A 69 -0.57 2.41 -4.27
CA ARG A 69 -0.24 3.82 -4.05
C ARG A 69 0.90 3.90 -3.06
N GLY A 70 1.96 4.56 -3.47
CA GLY A 70 3.18 4.69 -2.66
C GLY A 70 3.27 6.04 -1.97
N ILE A 71 3.75 6.04 -0.73
CA ILE A 71 4.11 7.24 0.02
C ILE A 71 5.57 7.10 0.42
N ASN A 72 6.38 8.09 0.10
CA ASN A 72 7.81 8.05 0.39
C ASN A 72 8.16 9.02 1.51
N LEU A 73 8.52 8.48 2.67
CA LEU A 73 9.02 9.29 3.77
C LEU A 73 10.54 9.42 3.62
N SER A 74 11.04 10.65 3.81
CA SER A 74 12.45 10.94 3.54
C SER A 74 13.41 10.36 4.58
N TYR A 75 12.89 9.93 5.74
CA TYR A 75 13.69 9.29 6.78
C TYR A 75 12.81 8.40 7.63
N ASN A 76 13.42 7.50 8.39
CA ASN A 76 12.68 6.57 9.25
C ASN A 76 12.03 7.32 10.41
N VAL A 77 10.70 7.20 10.52
CA VAL A 77 9.92 7.82 11.59
C VAL A 77 9.32 6.78 12.54
N GLY A 78 9.56 5.50 12.28
CA GLY A 78 9.02 4.40 13.05
C GLY A 78 7.69 3.89 12.51
N HIS A 79 7.42 2.62 12.76
CA HIS A 79 6.28 1.89 12.22
C HIS A 79 4.94 2.60 12.45
N GLN A 80 4.68 3.01 13.70
CA GLN A 80 3.40 3.63 14.05
C GLN A 80 3.20 4.98 13.35
N ASN A 81 4.25 5.78 13.25
CA ASN A 81 4.18 7.07 12.57
C ASN A 81 4.01 6.90 11.07
N ALA A 82 4.65 5.88 10.48
CA ALA A 82 4.48 5.56 9.07
C ALA A 82 3.04 5.12 8.77
N ILE A 83 2.46 4.27 9.62
CA ILE A 83 1.05 3.87 9.50
C ILE A 83 0.15 5.10 9.57
N MET A 84 0.39 5.99 10.52
CA MET A 84 -0.39 7.23 10.67
C MET A 84 -0.33 8.08 9.41
N ALA A 85 0.85 8.26 8.84
CA ALA A 85 1.02 9.02 7.61
C ALA A 85 0.20 8.39 6.45
N GLY A 86 0.25 7.06 6.35
CA GLY A 86 -0.54 6.34 5.35
C GLY A 86 -2.03 6.47 5.55
N MET A 87 -2.49 6.38 6.80
CA MET A 87 -3.92 6.51 7.12
C MET A 87 -4.45 7.90 6.83
N MET A 88 -3.66 8.94 7.09
CA MET A 88 -4.07 10.32 6.82
C MET A 88 -4.26 10.58 5.32
N LYS A 89 -3.47 9.93 4.47
CA LYS A 89 -3.66 10.00 3.03
C LYS A 89 -4.81 9.11 2.58
N ALA A 90 -4.89 7.90 3.11
CA ALA A 90 -5.87 6.91 2.68
C ALA A 90 -7.31 7.36 2.95
N LYS A 91 -7.54 8.14 4.01
CA LYS A 91 -8.88 8.63 4.32
C LYS A 91 -9.47 9.49 3.20
N ASP A 92 -8.63 10.11 2.38
CA ASP A 92 -9.08 10.92 1.25
C ASP A 92 -9.37 10.06 0.02
N TRP A 93 -8.90 8.80 0.01
CA TRP A 93 -9.01 7.89 -1.12
C TRP A 93 -10.02 6.77 -0.93
N ALA A 94 -10.45 6.51 0.29
CA ALA A 94 -11.22 5.32 0.60
C ALA A 94 -12.30 5.58 1.64
N ASP A 95 -13.29 4.69 1.66
CA ASP A 95 -14.39 4.73 2.64
C ASP A 95 -13.98 4.04 3.95
N ALA A 96 -13.09 3.07 3.87
CA ALA A 96 -12.59 2.33 5.02
C ALA A 96 -11.09 2.07 4.87
N VAL A 97 -10.36 2.10 5.99
CA VAL A 97 -8.90 1.91 6.02
C VAL A 97 -8.55 0.85 7.06
N ILE A 98 -7.71 -0.08 6.68
CA ILE A 98 -7.19 -1.10 7.60
C ILE A 98 -5.67 -1.25 7.47
#